data_b5faccc68277a89b4fb7a39b2e0a65bc
#
_entry.id   b5faccc68277a89b4fb7a39b2e0a65bc
#
_cell.length_a   1.000
_cell.length_b   1.000
_cell.length_c   1.000
_cell.angle_alpha   90.00
_cell.angle_beta   90.00
_cell.angle_gamma   90.00
#
_symmetry.space_group_name_H-M   'P 1'
#
loop_
_entity.id
_entity.type
_entity.pdbx_description
1 polymer ?
#
loop_
_entity_poly.entity_id
_entity_poly.type
_entity_poly.pdbx_seq_one_letter_code
_entity_poly.pdbx_strand_id
1 'polypeptide(L)'
;LKKIDLLVGKWNIKKKLNNRIIISGKLRLKKINHQNYNFFEETETCINNNLLNSCQNFKIFSNDKNLDFYFNTGVDKNKLYQSFNRKKKYSFYYCNKDVYLMKLNIFSNNFFNILTKISGPKKNIFIFANYYRTI
;
A
#
# COMPACT_ATOMS: atom_id res chain seq x y z
N LEU A 1 -16.02 -5.01 5.38
CA LEU A 1 -14.57 -5.18 5.26
C LEU A 1 -13.89 -5.38 6.60
N LYS A 2 -14.51 -6.24 7.43
CA LYS A 2 -13.89 -6.67 8.69
C LYS A 2 -12.59 -7.45 8.48
N LYS A 3 -12.27 -7.81 7.22
CA LYS A 3 -11.03 -8.49 6.89
C LYS A 3 -9.78 -7.70 7.29
N ILE A 4 -9.88 -6.37 7.37
CA ILE A 4 -8.75 -5.54 7.79
C ILE A 4 -8.31 -5.87 9.23
N ASP A 5 -9.24 -6.20 10.12
CA ASP A 5 -8.90 -6.59 11.48
C ASP A 5 -7.97 -7.82 11.52
N LEU A 6 -8.16 -8.73 10.57
CA LEU A 6 -7.35 -9.94 10.46
C LEU A 6 -5.93 -9.64 10.00
N LEU A 7 -5.70 -8.49 9.40
CA LEU A 7 -4.41 -8.07 8.87
C LEU A 7 -3.61 -7.21 9.86
N VAL A 8 -4.19 -6.84 10.99
CA VAL A 8 -3.48 -6.08 12.01
C VAL A 8 -2.24 -6.85 12.47
N GLY A 9 -1.09 -6.18 12.55
CA GLY A 9 0.16 -6.78 12.97
C GLY A 9 1.34 -6.32 12.15
N LYS A 10 2.39 -7.15 12.18
CA LYS A 10 3.65 -6.88 11.49
C LYS A 10 3.81 -7.80 10.30
N TRP A 11 4.37 -7.22 9.22
CA TRP A 11 4.51 -7.90 7.93
C TRP A 11 5.90 -7.67 7.35
N ASN A 12 6.41 -8.68 6.67
CA ASN A 12 7.58 -8.54 5.81
C ASN A 12 7.11 -8.19 4.41
N ILE A 13 7.82 -7.27 3.77
CA ILE A 13 7.47 -6.77 2.44
C ILE A 13 8.56 -7.16 1.44
N LYS A 14 8.11 -7.66 0.30
CA LYS A 14 8.96 -7.80 -0.89
C LYS A 14 8.25 -7.17 -2.06
N LYS A 15 8.87 -6.15 -2.66
CA LYS A 15 8.36 -5.47 -3.83
C LYS A 15 9.29 -5.66 -5.01
N LYS A 16 8.71 -5.72 -6.20
CA LYS A 16 9.46 -5.63 -7.46
C LYS A 16 8.96 -4.42 -8.23
N LEU A 17 9.87 -3.55 -8.61
CA LEU A 17 9.58 -2.41 -9.45
C LEU A 17 10.02 -2.74 -10.87
N ASN A 18 9.06 -2.76 -11.81
CA ASN A 18 9.27 -3.12 -13.22
C ASN A 18 9.99 -4.47 -13.42
N ASN A 19 9.73 -5.44 -12.53
CA ASN A 19 10.35 -6.77 -12.52
C ASN A 19 11.89 -6.78 -12.42
N ARG A 20 12.51 -5.66 -12.04
CA ARG A 20 13.97 -5.55 -12.00
C ARG A 20 14.52 -5.12 -10.65
N ILE A 21 13.93 -4.08 -10.06
CA ILE A 21 14.41 -3.53 -8.81
C ILE A 21 13.69 -4.19 -7.65
N ILE A 22 14.45 -4.77 -6.71
CA ILE A 22 13.91 -5.43 -5.54
C ILE A 22 13.96 -4.46 -4.37
N ILE A 23 12.81 -4.34 -3.71
CA ILE A 23 12.62 -3.49 -2.53
C ILE A 23 12.16 -4.39 -1.39
N SER A 24 12.78 -4.27 -0.23
CA SER A 24 12.45 -5.06 0.96
C SER A 24 12.09 -4.15 2.10
N GLY A 25 11.28 -4.63 3.01
CA GLY A 25 10.95 -3.84 4.20
C GLY A 25 9.98 -4.47 5.13
N LYS A 26 9.40 -3.64 5.97
CA LYS A 26 8.46 -4.00 7.01
C LYS A 26 7.22 -3.11 6.94
N LEU A 27 6.07 -3.73 7.18
CA LEU A 27 4.82 -3.03 7.38
C LEU A 27 4.35 -3.25 8.81
N ARG A 28 3.85 -2.19 9.42
CA ARG A 28 3.07 -2.28 10.63
C ARG A 28 1.66 -1.78 10.35
N LEU A 29 0.68 -2.65 10.48
CA LEU A 29 -0.73 -2.30 10.39
C LEU A 29 -1.30 -2.33 11.80
N LYS A 30 -1.66 -1.15 12.30
CA LYS A 30 -2.10 -0.96 13.68
C LYS A 30 -3.52 -0.46 13.71
N LYS A 31 -4.36 -1.07 14.56
CA LYS A 31 -5.71 -0.58 14.83
C LYS A 31 -5.65 0.59 15.80
N ILE A 32 -6.23 1.72 15.43
CA ILE A 32 -6.27 2.92 16.25
C ILE A 32 -7.57 2.97 17.07
N ASN A 33 -8.69 2.71 16.41
CA ASN A 33 -10.00 2.60 17.05
C ASN A 33 -10.92 1.75 16.17
N HIS A 34 -12.22 1.76 16.42
CA HIS A 34 -13.20 0.86 15.79
C HIS A 34 -13.10 0.78 14.26
N GLN A 35 -12.87 1.91 13.57
CA GLN A 35 -12.89 1.96 12.11
C GLN A 35 -11.59 2.53 11.52
N ASN A 36 -10.63 2.89 12.35
CA ASN A 36 -9.43 3.57 11.91
C ASN A 36 -8.17 2.76 12.18
N TYR A 37 -7.30 2.70 11.18
CA TYR A 37 -6.06 1.95 11.22
C TYR A 37 -4.92 2.81 10.71
N ASN A 38 -3.72 2.49 11.13
CA ASN A 38 -2.51 3.12 10.60
C ASN A 38 -1.71 2.07 9.83
N PHE A 39 -1.34 2.42 8.60
CA PHE A 39 -0.56 1.59 7.68
C PHE A 39 0.79 2.28 7.50
N PHE A 40 1.84 1.71 8.09
CA PHE A 40 3.18 2.30 8.05
C PHE A 40 4.18 1.32 7.48
N GLU A 41 4.77 1.67 6.33
CA GLU A 41 5.81 0.91 5.67
C GLU A 41 7.15 1.61 5.77
N GLU A 42 8.19 0.84 6.07
CA GLU A 42 9.58 1.24 5.92
C GLU A 42 10.24 0.25 4.97
N THR A 43 10.80 0.75 3.89
CA THR A 43 11.44 -0.08 2.87
C THR A 43 12.84 0.41 2.55
N GLU A 44 13.64 -0.50 2.02
CA GLU A 44 14.98 -0.20 1.54
C GLU A 44 15.24 -0.91 0.22
N THR A 45 16.05 -0.28 -0.61
CA THR A 45 16.51 -0.86 -1.86
C THR A 45 17.95 -0.43 -2.14
N CYS A 46 18.68 -1.25 -2.87
CA CYS A 46 20.04 -0.95 -3.26
C CYS A 46 20.09 -0.71 -4.77
N ILE A 47 20.47 0.50 -5.17
CA ILE A 47 20.62 0.88 -6.57
C ILE A 47 22.02 1.46 -6.75
N ASN A 48 22.81 0.88 -7.66
CA ASN A 48 24.20 1.30 -7.95
C ASN A 48 25.06 1.39 -6.67
N ASN A 49 24.95 0.38 -5.81
CA ASN A 49 25.65 0.29 -4.53
C ASN A 49 25.24 1.36 -3.50
N ASN A 50 24.15 2.09 -3.75
CA ASN A 50 23.60 3.04 -2.80
C ASN A 50 22.35 2.45 -2.14
N LEU A 51 22.32 2.49 -0.81
CA LEU A 51 21.15 2.08 -0.03
C LEU A 51 20.19 3.25 0.04
N LEU A 52 18.95 3.03 -0.43
CA LEU A 52 17.88 4.03 -0.40
C LEU A 52 16.79 3.54 0.55
N ASN A 53 16.39 4.43 1.44
CA ASN A 53 15.31 4.17 2.39
C ASN A 53 14.07 4.97 2.01
N SER A 54 12.91 4.37 2.21
CA SER A 54 11.62 5.01 1.92
C SER A 54 10.61 4.65 2.99
N CYS A 55 9.69 5.57 3.25
CA CYS A 55 8.56 5.37 4.16
C CYS A 55 7.27 5.70 3.45
N GLN A 56 6.22 4.94 3.76
CA GLN A 56 4.85 5.27 3.37
C GLN A 56 3.96 5.20 4.59
N ASN A 57 3.14 6.20 4.79
CA ASN A 57 2.26 6.28 5.95
C ASN A 57 0.85 6.67 5.50
N PHE A 58 -0.09 5.76 5.73
CA PHE A 58 -1.50 5.98 5.39
C PHE A 58 -2.38 5.76 6.60
N LYS A 59 -3.45 6.55 6.68
CA LYS A 59 -4.59 6.25 7.54
C LYS A 59 -5.56 5.42 6.74
N ILE A 60 -6.08 4.36 7.35
CA ILE A 60 -7.12 3.55 6.74
C ILE A 60 -8.40 3.74 7.53
N PHE A 61 -9.46 4.07 6.83
CA PHE A 61 -10.82 4.05 7.35
C PHE A 61 -11.54 2.85 6.75
N SER A 62 -12.09 1.99 7.60
CA SER A 62 -12.78 0.79 7.17
C SER A 62 -14.18 0.73 7.79
N ASN A 63 -15.17 0.50 6.94
CA ASN A 63 -16.53 0.21 7.36
C ASN A 63 -17.04 -1.04 6.64
N ASP A 64 -18.35 -1.33 6.72
CA ASP A 64 -18.92 -2.53 6.11
C ASP A 64 -18.85 -2.53 4.58
N LYS A 65 -18.69 -1.36 3.96
CA LYS A 65 -18.71 -1.21 2.50
C LYS A 65 -17.35 -0.90 1.89
N ASN A 66 -16.56 -0.04 2.56
CA ASN A 66 -15.36 0.56 1.98
C ASN A 66 -14.13 0.34 2.83
N LEU A 67 -13.00 0.32 2.14
CA LEU A 67 -11.66 0.38 2.71
C LEU A 67 -10.95 1.55 2.05
N ASP A 68 -10.77 2.64 2.78
CA ASP A 68 -10.26 3.90 2.24
C ASP A 68 -8.88 4.21 2.82
N PHE A 69 -7.93 4.49 1.93
CA PHE A 69 -6.58 4.92 2.29
C PHE A 69 -6.46 6.41 2.12
N TYR A 70 -6.01 7.10 3.17
CA TYR A 70 -5.75 8.54 3.17
C TYR A 70 -4.27 8.78 3.42
N PHE A 71 -3.68 9.76 2.73
CA PHE A 71 -2.33 10.20 3.04
C PHE A 71 -2.27 10.69 4.48
N ASN A 72 -1.23 10.28 5.22
CA ASN A 72 -1.05 10.65 6.62
C ASN A 72 0.12 11.61 6.84
N THR A 73 0.87 11.93 5.79
CA THR A 73 2.02 12.83 5.84
C THR A 73 2.12 13.65 4.56
N GLY A 74 2.94 14.70 4.60
CA GLY A 74 3.25 15.51 3.43
C GLY A 74 2.17 16.53 3.09
N VAL A 75 2.30 17.14 1.91
CA VAL A 75 1.40 18.20 1.44
C VAL A 75 -0.01 17.70 1.19
N ASP A 76 -0.15 16.40 0.88
CA ASP A 76 -1.45 15.77 0.59
C ASP A 76 -2.07 15.11 1.83
N LYS A 77 -1.55 15.38 3.02
CA LYS A 77 -2.08 14.81 4.27
C LYS A 77 -3.60 14.99 4.35
N ASN A 78 -4.29 13.91 4.73
CA ASN A 78 -5.73 13.79 4.85
C ASN A 78 -6.52 13.76 3.53
N LYS A 79 -5.84 13.76 2.38
CA LYS A 79 -6.51 13.53 1.10
C LYS A 79 -6.69 12.03 0.87
N LEU A 80 -7.81 11.68 0.24
CA LEU A 80 -8.06 10.30 -0.16
C LEU A 80 -7.05 9.87 -1.23
N TYR A 81 -6.39 8.74 -1.00
CA TYR A 81 -5.48 8.15 -1.97
C TYR A 81 -6.16 7.04 -2.77
N GLN A 82 -6.71 6.03 -2.11
CA GLN A 82 -7.36 4.89 -2.78
C GLN A 82 -8.58 4.46 -1.97
N SER A 83 -9.60 3.97 -2.67
CA SER A 83 -10.81 3.47 -2.05
C SER A 83 -11.21 2.15 -2.69
N PHE A 84 -11.37 1.12 -1.87
CA PHE A 84 -11.77 -0.21 -2.29
C PHE A 84 -13.11 -0.58 -1.68
N ASN A 85 -13.85 -1.47 -2.34
CA ASN A 85 -15.07 -2.04 -1.79
C ASN A 85 -15.19 -3.52 -2.19
N ARG A 86 -16.25 -4.20 -1.76
CA ARG A 86 -16.43 -5.63 -2.02
C ARG A 86 -16.50 -5.97 -3.51
N LYS A 87 -17.05 -5.06 -4.31
CA LYS A 87 -17.22 -5.26 -5.77
C LYS A 87 -16.03 -4.75 -6.55
N LYS A 88 -15.29 -3.79 -6.00
CA LYS A 88 -14.23 -3.09 -6.69
C LYS A 88 -12.91 -3.26 -5.95
N LYS A 89 -12.10 -4.20 -6.44
CA LYS A 89 -10.75 -4.45 -5.92
C LYS A 89 -9.71 -3.50 -6.50
N TYR A 90 -10.10 -2.70 -7.48
CA TYR A 90 -9.26 -1.69 -8.12
C TYR A 90 -9.65 -0.32 -7.64
N SER A 91 -8.67 0.56 -7.57
CA SER A 91 -8.87 1.96 -7.24
C SER A 91 -7.91 2.83 -8.02
N PHE A 92 -8.32 4.07 -8.31
CA PHE A 92 -7.52 5.03 -9.06
C PHE A 92 -7.28 6.29 -8.24
N TYR A 93 -6.10 6.85 -8.40
CA TYR A 93 -5.75 8.16 -7.87
C TYR A 93 -5.09 8.97 -8.97
N TYR A 94 -5.56 10.20 -9.15
CA TYR A 94 -5.01 11.12 -10.14
C TYR A 94 -4.12 12.14 -9.45
N CYS A 95 -2.86 12.24 -9.89
CA CYS A 95 -1.89 13.21 -9.41
C CYS A 95 -1.31 13.94 -10.62
N ASN A 96 -1.78 15.17 -10.87
CA ASN A 96 -1.45 15.94 -12.08
C ASN A 96 -1.80 15.13 -13.34
N LYS A 97 -0.80 14.76 -14.14
CA LYS A 97 -0.97 13.97 -15.37
C LYS A 97 -0.75 12.48 -15.16
N ASP A 98 -0.48 12.07 -13.92
CA ASP A 98 -0.22 10.66 -13.59
C ASP A 98 -1.46 10.00 -13.01
N VAL A 99 -1.65 8.74 -13.35
CA VAL A 99 -2.72 7.89 -12.81
C VAL A 99 -2.09 6.75 -12.04
N TYR A 100 -2.51 6.60 -10.79
CA TYR A 100 -2.11 5.49 -9.92
C TYR A 100 -3.26 4.49 -9.86
N LEU A 101 -3.13 3.39 -10.58
CA LEU A 101 -4.07 2.27 -10.49
C LEU A 101 -3.55 1.29 -9.46
N MET A 102 -4.38 0.97 -8.48
CA MET A 102 -4.02 0.07 -7.40
C MET A 102 -4.99 -1.09 -7.31
N LYS A 103 -4.48 -2.29 -7.08
CA LYS A 103 -5.28 -3.49 -6.84
C LYS A 103 -4.83 -4.14 -5.54
N LEU A 104 -5.80 -4.37 -4.65
CA LEU A 104 -5.56 -5.04 -3.37
C LEU A 104 -6.12 -6.46 -3.42
N ASN A 105 -5.27 -7.45 -3.16
CA ASN A 105 -5.65 -8.86 -3.10
C ASN A 105 -5.31 -9.43 -1.72
N ILE A 106 -6.32 -9.81 -0.96
CA ILE A 106 -6.16 -10.45 0.34
C ILE A 106 -6.45 -11.94 0.16
N PHE A 107 -5.41 -12.78 0.31
CA PHE A 107 -5.52 -14.22 0.10
C PHE A 107 -5.78 -14.98 1.39
N SER A 108 -5.18 -14.54 2.50
CA SER A 108 -5.34 -15.16 3.80
C SER A 108 -4.94 -14.18 4.90
N ASN A 109 -5.00 -14.62 6.15
CA ASN A 109 -4.51 -13.84 7.30
C ASN A 109 -2.99 -13.67 7.30
N ASN A 110 -2.27 -14.40 6.45
CA ASN A 110 -0.81 -14.44 6.45
C ASN A 110 -0.19 -13.92 5.17
N PHE A 111 -1.00 -13.61 4.16
CA PHE A 111 -0.49 -13.16 2.86
C PHE A 111 -1.49 -12.28 2.14
N PHE A 112 -1.04 -11.12 1.69
CA PHE A 112 -1.77 -10.27 0.74
C PHE A 112 -0.79 -9.59 -0.19
N ASN A 113 -1.28 -9.06 -1.30
CA ASN A 113 -0.46 -8.24 -2.17
C ASN A 113 -1.18 -6.98 -2.63
N ILE A 114 -0.37 -6.01 -3.06
CA ILE A 114 -0.82 -4.77 -3.64
C ILE A 114 -0.07 -4.59 -4.95
N LEU A 115 -0.83 -4.45 -6.04
CA LEU A 115 -0.30 -4.17 -7.36
C LEU A 115 -0.56 -2.70 -7.66
N THR A 116 0.47 -1.97 -8.07
CA THR A 116 0.32 -0.55 -8.40
C THR A 116 0.90 -0.29 -9.78
N LYS A 117 0.10 0.33 -10.64
CA LYS A 117 0.54 0.79 -11.95
C LYS A 117 0.46 2.30 -11.99
N ILE A 118 1.58 2.95 -12.25
CA ILE A 118 1.66 4.41 -12.37
C ILE A 118 1.87 4.72 -13.85
N SER A 119 0.91 5.42 -14.46
CA SER A 119 0.93 5.77 -15.87
C SER A 119 0.85 7.28 -16.03
N GLY A 120 1.66 7.82 -16.91
CA GLY A 120 1.67 9.24 -17.21
C GLY A 120 2.55 9.53 -18.42
N PRO A 121 2.67 10.81 -18.83
CA PRO A 121 3.47 11.17 -20.02
C PRO A 121 4.93 10.76 -19.91
N LYS A 122 5.48 10.73 -18.69
CA LYS A 122 6.89 10.42 -18.43
C LYS A 122 7.07 9.22 -17.49
N LYS A 123 5.97 8.54 -17.10
CA LYS A 123 6.01 7.44 -16.15
C LYS A 123 5.31 6.22 -16.70
N ASN A 124 5.93 5.08 -16.53
CA ASN A 124 5.33 3.78 -16.79
C ASN A 124 5.96 2.82 -15.78
N ILE A 125 5.40 2.79 -14.58
CA ILE A 125 5.96 2.08 -13.44
C ILE A 125 4.96 1.03 -12.99
N PHE A 126 5.43 -0.18 -12.78
CA PHE A 126 4.64 -1.28 -12.23
C PHE A 126 5.31 -1.77 -10.96
N ILE A 127 4.56 -1.77 -9.85
CA ILE A 127 5.04 -2.23 -8.55
C ILE A 127 4.21 -3.42 -8.12
N PHE A 128 4.88 -4.53 -7.86
CA PHE A 128 4.27 -5.75 -7.34
C PHE A 128 4.76 -5.93 -5.90
N ALA A 129 3.88 -5.69 -4.92
CA ALA A 129 4.23 -5.76 -3.51
C ALA A 129 3.58 -6.96 -2.85
N ASN A 130 4.39 -7.86 -2.30
CA ASN A 130 3.94 -9.01 -1.52
C ASN A 130 4.19 -8.76 -0.04
N TYR A 131 3.17 -9.06 0.76
CA TYR A 131 3.20 -8.88 2.21
C TYR A 131 3.02 -10.24 2.88
N TYR A 132 4.01 -10.64 3.67
CA TYR A 132 4.03 -11.90 4.39
C TYR A 132 4.01 -11.60 5.89
N ARG A 133 3.11 -12.25 6.62
CA ARG A 133 3.03 -12.01 8.06
C ARG A 133 4.34 -12.40 8.74
N THR A 134 4.83 -11.51 9.58
CA THR A 134 5.99 -11.79 10.44
C THR A 134 5.56 -12.73 11.56
N ILE A 135 6.34 -13.78 11.76
CA ILE A 135 6.11 -14.77 12.79
C ILE A 135 6.69 -14.30 14.13
#